data_6876c189fefd7bda0774cfb7af4e6740
#
_entry.id   6876c189fefd7bda0774cfb7af4e6740
#
_cell.length_a   1.000
_cell.length_b   1.000
_cell.length_c   1.000
_cell.angle_alpha   90.00
_cell.angle_beta   90.00
_cell.angle_gamma   90.00
#
_symmetry.space_group_name_H-M   'P 1'
#
loop_
_entity.id
_entity.type
_entity.pdbx_description
1 polymer ?
#
loop_
_entity_poly.entity_id
_entity_poly.type
_entity_poly.pdbx_seq_one_letter_code
_entity_poly.pdbx_strand_id
1 'polypeptide(L)'
;VRTGAVVMDIYAADDLNTKLDTLKKTFGSTTKVSWNGRVKGKKVAEGDYLLRFYAESNPTYVRDVRVTVKEGARPVIPVAETGSIMPTWDMDDAAMWDMMMKPSVVVDIAAVSHQKVYDKPSTNGKALGTLHGQSQGIEVLKVEGGWAYIGAWQHESGGYIEGWVPMKRLKTVTPNSDFGLVVDKQTQRMKVFYRGKCITTLTISTGLAGKNRLIRETAAGAFITVERVSDFEDSGYHYEYAIRYDGGNLIHQLGYKAQRTKKDFSDQEPVLGQKGSHGCVRIPRAVDATGVNVYYLWTHLPYGTRLFILDDPENRTLQAAAVSDKVQADVTAPTDVPALSADETELVLTLGGDAVLGTREYWWNDPDSLPTYLNQYGMAYPFSGMQSLFAHDDMTFINLECALKDDGKGGNARKGIVWVA
;
A
#
# COMPACT_ATOMS: atom_id res chain seq x y z
N VAL A 1 19.63 -11.41 20.49
CA VAL A 1 19.41 -9.94 20.54
C VAL A 1 20.56 -9.32 19.77
N ARG A 2 20.26 -8.61 18.64
CA ARG A 2 21.29 -7.86 17.91
C ARG A 2 21.65 -6.62 18.75
N THR A 3 22.82 -6.64 19.37
CA THR A 3 23.39 -5.47 20.05
C THR A 3 24.24 -4.69 19.04
N GLY A 4 24.12 -3.37 19.00
CA GLY A 4 24.88 -2.51 18.11
C GLY A 4 24.06 -1.36 17.55
N ALA A 5 24.62 -0.67 16.58
CA ALA A 5 23.98 0.45 15.91
C ALA A 5 24.20 0.43 14.40
N VAL A 6 23.24 1.02 13.65
CA VAL A 6 23.45 1.45 12.27
C VAL A 6 24.08 2.82 12.30
N VAL A 7 25.13 2.98 11.53
CA VAL A 7 25.83 4.25 11.32
C VAL A 7 25.57 4.70 9.88
N MET A 8 25.32 5.99 9.69
CA MET A 8 25.20 6.62 8.39
C MET A 8 26.18 7.80 8.36
N ASP A 9 27.24 7.69 7.57
CA ASP A 9 28.16 8.79 7.28
C ASP A 9 27.68 9.56 6.05
N ILE A 10 27.83 10.88 6.08
CA ILE A 10 27.37 11.80 5.05
C ILE A 10 28.56 12.47 4.39
N TYR A 11 28.63 12.43 3.07
CA TYR A 11 29.67 13.04 2.24
C TYR A 11 29.02 13.90 1.15
N ALA A 12 29.73 14.93 0.68
CA ALA A 12 29.46 15.50 -0.64
C ALA A 12 29.84 14.46 -1.70
N ALA A 13 29.04 14.32 -2.77
CA ALA A 13 29.28 13.24 -3.75
C ALA A 13 30.56 13.44 -4.58
N ASP A 14 31.08 14.65 -4.62
CA ASP A 14 32.32 15.06 -5.28
C ASP A 14 33.57 15.01 -4.35
N ASP A 15 33.35 14.88 -3.02
CA ASP A 15 34.44 14.73 -2.04
C ASP A 15 34.14 13.63 -1.01
N LEU A 16 34.53 12.41 -1.34
CA LEU A 16 34.35 11.24 -0.48
C LEU A 16 35.45 11.11 0.60
N ASN A 17 36.45 12.01 0.60
CA ASN A 17 37.49 11.99 1.62
C ASN A 17 37.13 12.81 2.85
N THR A 18 36.23 13.79 2.68
CA THR A 18 35.78 14.65 3.77
C THR A 18 34.39 14.24 4.27
N LYS A 19 34.34 13.57 5.41
CA LYS A 19 33.08 13.26 6.05
C LYS A 19 32.45 14.52 6.65
N LEU A 20 31.21 14.82 6.23
CA LEU A 20 30.47 16.00 6.67
C LEU A 20 29.82 15.81 8.04
N ASP A 21 29.18 14.63 8.26
CA ASP A 21 28.48 14.30 9.49
C ASP A 21 28.32 12.78 9.64
N THR A 22 27.95 12.34 10.84
CA THR A 22 27.63 10.96 11.16
C THR A 22 26.35 10.89 11.97
N LEU A 23 25.38 10.12 11.51
CA LEU A 23 24.17 9.78 12.26
C LEU A 23 24.24 8.31 12.71
N LYS A 24 23.86 8.06 13.96
CA LYS A 24 23.90 6.73 14.54
C LYS A 24 22.58 6.40 15.22
N LYS A 25 22.10 5.17 15.04
CA LYS A 25 20.90 4.68 15.71
C LYS A 25 21.06 3.25 16.16
N THR A 26 20.78 3.00 17.43
CA THR A 26 20.82 1.65 18.03
C THR A 26 19.77 0.75 17.35
N PHE A 27 20.13 -0.53 17.16
CA PHE A 27 19.21 -1.51 16.62
C PHE A 27 17.98 -1.70 17.51
N GLY A 28 16.81 -1.77 16.87
CA GLY A 28 15.53 -2.11 17.48
C GLY A 28 14.80 -3.13 16.61
N SER A 29 13.53 -3.37 16.90
CA SER A 29 12.66 -4.24 16.08
C SER A 29 12.59 -3.76 14.63
N THR A 30 12.57 -2.44 14.45
CA THR A 30 12.71 -1.77 13.15
C THR A 30 13.72 -0.63 13.32
N THR A 31 14.81 -0.64 12.54
CA THR A 31 15.82 0.43 12.61
C THR A 31 15.74 1.28 11.36
N LYS A 32 15.26 2.52 11.54
CA LYS A 32 15.20 3.54 10.48
C LYS A 32 16.17 4.66 10.82
N VAL A 33 17.13 4.92 9.94
CA VAL A 33 17.99 6.10 9.99
C VAL A 33 17.55 7.03 8.88
N SER A 34 17.31 8.30 9.19
CA SER A 34 16.87 9.31 8.22
C SER A 34 17.73 10.55 8.33
N TRP A 35 18.04 11.14 7.18
CA TRP A 35 18.71 12.43 7.09
C TRP A 35 17.73 13.50 6.59
N ASN A 36 17.75 14.66 7.22
CA ASN A 36 16.84 15.77 6.92
C ASN A 36 17.51 16.90 6.13
N GLY A 37 18.62 16.62 5.43
CA GLY A 37 19.38 17.63 4.67
C GLY A 37 20.14 18.62 5.54
N ARG A 38 20.48 18.25 6.78
CA ARG A 38 21.27 19.09 7.68
C ARG A 38 22.53 18.37 8.12
N VAL A 39 23.60 19.15 8.24
CA VAL A 39 24.90 18.74 8.79
C VAL A 39 25.18 19.66 9.98
N LYS A 40 25.43 19.07 11.15
CA LYS A 40 25.65 19.83 12.41
C LYS A 40 24.60 20.91 12.64
N GLY A 41 23.32 20.59 12.35
CA GLY A 41 22.19 21.49 12.52
C GLY A 41 21.99 22.53 11.43
N LYS A 42 22.93 22.74 10.51
CA LYS A 42 22.83 23.69 9.39
C LYS A 42 22.34 22.96 8.14
N LYS A 43 21.48 23.61 7.34
CA LYS A 43 21.02 23.14 6.05
C LYS A 43 22.22 23.03 5.11
N VAL A 44 22.34 21.92 4.39
CA VAL A 44 23.39 21.74 3.39
C VAL A 44 23.05 22.50 2.10
N ALA A 45 24.05 22.80 1.28
CA ALA A 45 23.85 23.38 -0.04
C ALA A 45 23.10 22.42 -0.99
N GLU A 46 22.57 22.95 -2.07
CA GLU A 46 22.09 22.09 -3.17
C GLU A 46 23.25 21.30 -3.76
N GLY A 47 23.00 20.07 -4.16
CA GLY A 47 24.00 19.20 -4.74
C GLY A 47 23.76 17.74 -4.44
N ASP A 48 24.66 16.92 -4.93
CA ASP A 48 24.63 15.49 -4.73
C ASP A 48 25.43 15.09 -3.49
N TYR A 49 24.86 14.19 -2.71
CA TYR A 49 25.43 13.67 -1.47
C TYR A 49 25.47 12.14 -1.50
N LEU A 50 26.48 11.60 -0.84
CA LEU A 50 26.59 10.16 -0.59
C LEU A 50 26.28 9.87 0.88
N LEU A 51 25.33 8.99 1.12
CA LEU A 51 24.98 8.46 2.43
C LEU A 51 25.56 7.04 2.53
N ARG A 52 26.56 6.85 3.37
CA ARG A 52 27.24 5.55 3.57
C ARG A 52 26.75 4.88 4.84
N PHE A 53 26.09 3.75 4.69
CA PHE A 53 25.53 2.97 5.78
C PHE A 53 26.44 1.79 6.11
N TYR A 54 26.60 1.50 7.41
CA TYR A 54 27.24 0.30 7.89
C TYR A 54 26.77 -0.06 9.32
N ALA A 55 26.98 -1.32 9.70
CA ALA A 55 26.83 -1.71 11.09
C ALA A 55 28.08 -1.30 11.88
N GLU A 56 27.91 -0.70 13.04
CA GLU A 56 29.05 -0.32 13.90
C GLU A 56 29.97 -1.50 14.23
N SER A 57 29.39 -2.69 14.38
CA SER A 57 30.11 -3.95 14.63
C SER A 57 30.85 -4.50 13.39
N ASN A 58 30.55 -3.98 12.20
CA ASN A 58 31.21 -4.39 10.95
C ASN A 58 31.32 -3.21 9.98
N PRO A 59 32.26 -2.27 10.19
CA PRO A 59 32.40 -1.07 9.39
C PRO A 59 32.98 -1.31 7.99
N THR A 60 33.46 -2.50 7.70
CA THR A 60 34.00 -2.86 6.38
C THR A 60 32.92 -3.19 5.36
N TYR A 61 31.73 -3.58 5.83
CA TYR A 61 30.59 -3.83 4.97
C TYR A 61 29.74 -2.57 4.86
N VAL A 62 29.90 -1.84 3.78
CA VAL A 62 29.23 -0.55 3.55
C VAL A 62 28.16 -0.65 2.48
N ARG A 63 27.12 0.18 2.61
CA ARG A 63 26.10 0.41 1.59
C ARG A 63 25.98 1.90 1.32
N ASP A 64 26.19 2.28 0.08
CA ASP A 64 26.18 3.68 -0.35
C ASP A 64 24.85 4.00 -1.05
N VAL A 65 24.25 5.14 -0.70
CA VAL A 65 23.04 5.67 -1.33
C VAL A 65 23.35 7.10 -1.78
N ARG A 66 23.17 7.40 -3.06
CA ARG A 66 23.28 8.76 -3.57
C ARG A 66 21.93 9.47 -3.45
N VAL A 67 21.96 10.72 -3.00
CA VAL A 67 20.78 11.58 -2.89
C VAL A 67 21.10 12.95 -3.43
N THR A 68 20.15 13.56 -4.15
CA THR A 68 20.28 14.95 -4.61
C THR A 68 19.49 15.86 -3.68
N VAL A 69 20.15 16.84 -3.08
CA VAL A 69 19.50 17.92 -2.34
C VAL A 69 19.23 19.06 -3.30
N LYS A 70 17.97 19.41 -3.47
CA LYS A 70 17.54 20.60 -4.24
C LYS A 70 16.80 21.55 -3.29
N GLU A 71 17.00 22.85 -3.49
CA GLU A 71 16.15 23.83 -2.83
C GLU A 71 14.78 23.79 -3.49
N GLY A 72 13.92 22.95 -2.96
CA GLY A 72 12.52 22.98 -3.36
C GLY A 72 11.85 24.23 -2.80
N ALA A 73 11.16 24.98 -3.63
CA ALA A 73 10.09 25.81 -3.11
C ALA A 73 9.23 24.89 -2.23
N ARG A 74 8.87 25.33 -1.01
CA ARG A 74 7.88 24.58 -0.22
C ARG A 74 6.70 24.31 -1.15
N PRO A 75 6.24 23.06 -1.29
CA PRO A 75 5.07 22.81 -2.12
C PRO A 75 4.00 23.80 -1.70
N VAL A 76 3.52 24.61 -2.62
CA VAL A 76 2.40 25.51 -2.38
C VAL A 76 1.23 24.59 -2.12
N ILE A 77 0.69 24.62 -0.91
CA ILE A 77 -0.53 23.88 -0.62
C ILE A 77 -1.66 24.61 -1.37
N PRO A 78 -2.27 24.00 -2.39
CA PRO A 78 -3.32 24.65 -3.16
C PRO A 78 -4.51 24.90 -2.25
N VAL A 79 -5.07 26.10 -2.31
CA VAL A 79 -6.39 26.39 -1.76
C VAL A 79 -7.40 25.85 -2.75
N ALA A 80 -8.40 25.10 -2.28
CA ALA A 80 -9.42 24.52 -3.14
C ALA A 80 -10.22 25.63 -3.83
N GLU A 81 -10.42 25.44 -5.14
CA GLU A 81 -11.45 26.19 -5.84
C GLU A 81 -12.83 25.78 -5.29
N THR A 82 -13.80 26.69 -5.29
CA THR A 82 -15.14 26.40 -4.81
C THR A 82 -15.77 25.26 -5.61
N GLY A 83 -15.99 24.13 -4.96
CA GLY A 83 -16.60 22.94 -5.56
C GLY A 83 -16.25 21.68 -4.77
N SER A 84 -17.11 20.68 -4.85
CA SER A 84 -16.87 19.41 -4.21
C SER A 84 -15.69 18.68 -4.87
N ILE A 85 -14.77 18.15 -4.07
CA ILE A 85 -13.74 17.21 -4.56
C ILE A 85 -14.29 15.82 -4.84
N MET A 86 -15.58 15.59 -4.58
CA MET A 86 -16.20 14.27 -4.71
C MET A 86 -16.98 14.20 -6.04
N PRO A 87 -16.79 13.13 -6.82
CA PRO A 87 -17.59 12.87 -8.04
C PRO A 87 -18.98 12.37 -7.69
N THR A 88 -19.84 12.28 -8.70
CA THR A 88 -21.09 11.51 -8.64
C THR A 88 -20.92 10.16 -9.35
N TRP A 89 -21.72 9.16 -8.96
CA TRP A 89 -21.60 7.82 -9.54
C TRP A 89 -21.86 7.77 -11.06
N ASP A 90 -22.75 8.60 -11.56
CA ASP A 90 -23.18 8.70 -12.95
C ASP A 90 -22.35 9.67 -13.80
N MET A 91 -21.32 10.28 -13.21
CA MET A 91 -20.36 11.11 -13.95
C MET A 91 -19.71 10.29 -15.07
N ASP A 92 -19.51 10.93 -16.24
CA ASP A 92 -18.82 10.28 -17.35
C ASP A 92 -17.37 9.95 -17.03
N ASP A 93 -16.82 8.96 -17.72
CA ASP A 93 -15.50 8.41 -17.41
C ASP A 93 -14.37 9.43 -17.54
N ALA A 94 -14.43 10.33 -18.52
CA ALA A 94 -13.39 11.34 -18.73
C ALA A 94 -13.40 12.38 -17.62
N ALA A 95 -14.56 12.90 -17.24
CA ALA A 95 -14.71 13.84 -16.14
C ALA A 95 -14.32 13.18 -14.81
N MET A 96 -14.68 11.91 -14.60
CA MET A 96 -14.29 11.12 -13.44
C MET A 96 -12.77 10.98 -13.36
N TRP A 97 -12.13 10.65 -14.47
CA TRP A 97 -10.69 10.51 -14.56
C TRP A 97 -9.95 11.82 -14.31
N ASP A 98 -10.43 12.92 -14.87
CA ASP A 98 -9.86 14.25 -14.62
C ASP A 98 -9.89 14.61 -13.13
N MET A 99 -10.97 14.24 -12.42
CA MET A 99 -11.04 14.42 -10.97
C MET A 99 -10.06 13.50 -10.23
N MET A 100 -9.89 12.26 -10.68
CA MET A 100 -8.95 11.32 -10.08
C MET A 100 -7.51 11.79 -10.17
N MET A 101 -7.13 12.43 -11.27
CA MET A 101 -5.76 12.87 -11.53
C MET A 101 -5.38 14.17 -10.83
N LYS A 102 -6.33 14.90 -10.26
CA LYS A 102 -6.03 16.13 -9.52
C LYS A 102 -5.16 15.83 -8.30
N PRO A 103 -4.13 16.64 -8.03
CA PRO A 103 -3.35 16.54 -6.80
C PRO A 103 -4.25 16.57 -5.56
N SER A 104 -3.85 15.86 -4.52
CA SER A 104 -4.55 15.83 -3.23
C SER A 104 -3.67 16.39 -2.14
N VAL A 105 -4.24 17.16 -1.24
CA VAL A 105 -3.58 17.52 0.02
C VAL A 105 -3.88 16.45 1.04
N VAL A 106 -2.86 16.00 1.76
CA VAL A 106 -2.98 14.98 2.82
C VAL A 106 -2.18 15.40 4.05
N VAL A 107 -2.45 14.76 5.19
CA VAL A 107 -1.64 14.97 6.40
C VAL A 107 -0.34 14.17 6.31
N ASP A 108 0.80 14.83 6.48
CA ASP A 108 2.14 14.22 6.42
C ASP A 108 2.56 13.61 7.77
N ILE A 109 1.87 12.57 8.16
CA ILE A 109 2.18 11.71 9.32
C ILE A 109 2.02 10.24 8.91
N ALA A 110 2.41 9.30 9.76
CA ALA A 110 2.21 7.87 9.45
C ALA A 110 0.73 7.54 9.16
N ALA A 111 0.49 6.61 8.24
CA ALA A 111 -0.85 6.27 7.74
C ALA A 111 -1.86 5.90 8.84
N VAL A 112 -1.39 5.24 9.89
CA VAL A 112 -2.22 4.84 11.05
C VAL A 112 -2.24 5.88 12.19
N SER A 113 -1.59 7.02 11.99
CA SER A 113 -1.58 8.13 12.97
C SER A 113 -2.70 9.11 12.68
N HIS A 114 -3.08 9.87 13.69
CA HIS A 114 -4.20 10.83 13.62
C HIS A 114 -3.72 12.27 13.79
N GLN A 115 -4.29 13.16 12.99
CA GLN A 115 -4.21 14.61 13.15
C GLN A 115 -5.57 15.13 13.63
N LYS A 116 -5.56 15.81 14.76
CA LYS A 116 -6.76 16.51 15.24
C LYS A 116 -7.08 17.72 14.36
N VAL A 117 -8.37 17.91 14.09
CA VAL A 117 -8.94 19.13 13.49
C VAL A 117 -9.50 20.00 14.61
N TYR A 118 -9.17 21.27 14.62
CA TYR A 118 -9.51 22.18 15.72
C TYR A 118 -10.52 23.24 15.30
N ASP A 119 -11.31 23.72 16.24
CA ASP A 119 -12.29 24.82 16.06
C ASP A 119 -11.62 26.20 15.81
N LYS A 120 -10.35 26.35 16.16
CA LYS A 120 -9.56 27.58 15.99
C LYS A 120 -8.10 27.24 15.65
N PRO A 121 -7.32 28.18 15.05
CA PRO A 121 -5.94 27.95 14.64
C PRO A 121 -4.97 27.87 15.85
N SER A 122 -5.20 26.88 16.70
CA SER A 122 -4.41 26.64 17.92
C SER A 122 -4.56 25.20 18.38
N THR A 123 -3.46 24.60 18.85
CA THR A 123 -3.47 23.27 19.49
C THR A 123 -4.25 23.23 20.82
N ASN A 124 -4.56 24.39 21.38
CA ASN A 124 -5.44 24.56 22.56
C ASN A 124 -6.92 24.71 22.17
N GLY A 125 -7.26 24.63 20.90
CA GLY A 125 -8.63 24.58 20.39
C GLY A 125 -9.34 23.28 20.77
N LYS A 126 -10.67 23.31 20.74
CA LYS A 126 -11.49 22.12 20.86
C LYS A 126 -11.27 21.24 19.63
N ALA A 127 -10.99 19.95 19.83
CA ALA A 127 -10.94 19.00 18.73
C ALA A 127 -12.36 18.74 18.21
N LEU A 128 -12.56 18.93 16.91
CA LEU A 128 -13.81 18.66 16.18
C LEU A 128 -13.87 17.23 15.65
N GLY A 129 -12.72 16.65 15.36
CA GLY A 129 -12.56 15.28 14.84
C GLY A 129 -11.10 14.99 14.55
N THR A 130 -10.85 13.88 13.87
CA THR A 130 -9.53 13.40 13.50
C THR A 130 -9.45 12.98 12.04
N LEU A 131 -8.26 13.10 11.46
CA LEU A 131 -7.90 12.69 10.10
C LEU A 131 -6.74 11.72 10.17
N HIS A 132 -6.74 10.70 9.31
CA HIS A 132 -5.60 9.81 9.17
C HIS A 132 -4.48 10.43 8.31
N GLY A 133 -3.26 9.95 8.53
CA GLY A 133 -2.10 10.37 7.77
C GLY A 133 -2.06 9.81 6.35
N GLN A 134 -1.37 10.51 5.47
CA GLN A 134 -0.95 10.11 4.12
C GLN A 134 -2.04 9.76 3.10
N SER A 135 -3.16 9.22 3.54
CA SER A 135 -4.16 8.62 2.65
C SER A 135 -5.38 9.49 2.43
N GLN A 136 -5.82 10.19 3.46
CA GLN A 136 -7.09 10.94 3.41
C GLN A 136 -6.92 12.30 2.73
N GLY A 137 -7.65 12.53 1.65
CA GLY A 137 -7.68 13.81 0.92
C GLY A 137 -8.38 14.90 1.71
N ILE A 138 -7.86 16.09 1.63
CA ILE A 138 -8.29 17.28 2.39
C ILE A 138 -8.51 18.44 1.42
N GLU A 139 -9.59 19.15 1.56
CA GLU A 139 -9.80 20.47 0.92
C GLU A 139 -9.19 21.55 1.80
N VAL A 140 -8.26 22.33 1.26
CA VAL A 140 -7.74 23.51 1.96
C VAL A 140 -8.56 24.71 1.52
N LEU A 141 -9.41 25.21 2.43
CA LEU A 141 -10.34 26.29 2.16
C LEU A 141 -9.71 27.66 2.42
N LYS A 142 -8.77 27.75 3.39
CA LYS A 142 -8.12 29.00 3.78
C LYS A 142 -6.77 28.71 4.46
N VAL A 143 -5.83 29.63 4.31
CA VAL A 143 -4.53 29.57 5.00
C VAL A 143 -4.32 30.85 5.77
N GLU A 144 -3.96 30.74 7.06
CA GLU A 144 -3.75 31.90 7.94
C GLU A 144 -2.76 31.53 9.08
N GLY A 145 -1.76 32.37 9.33
CA GLY A 145 -0.89 32.27 10.51
C GLY A 145 -0.18 30.93 10.72
N GLY A 146 0.14 30.19 9.62
CA GLY A 146 0.74 28.86 9.69
C GLY A 146 -0.26 27.73 9.95
N TRP A 147 -1.55 28.02 9.84
CA TRP A 147 -2.66 27.08 9.92
C TRP A 147 -3.44 27.05 8.61
N ALA A 148 -4.03 25.92 8.31
CA ALA A 148 -4.97 25.74 7.21
C ALA A 148 -6.38 25.46 7.78
N TYR A 149 -7.38 26.21 7.33
CA TYR A 149 -8.78 25.87 7.52
C TYR A 149 -9.15 24.90 6.41
N ILE A 150 -9.60 23.73 6.79
CA ILE A 150 -9.80 22.60 5.88
C ILE A 150 -11.20 22.06 5.97
N GLY A 151 -11.66 21.44 4.88
CA GLY A 151 -12.79 20.55 4.85
C GLY A 151 -12.34 19.11 4.59
N ALA A 152 -12.89 18.17 5.33
CA ALA A 152 -12.57 16.76 5.16
C ALA A 152 -13.64 15.85 5.78
N TRP A 153 -13.70 14.61 5.33
CA TRP A 153 -14.48 13.56 5.97
C TRP A 153 -13.71 13.04 7.19
N GLN A 154 -14.33 13.06 8.35
CA GLN A 154 -13.66 12.52 9.53
C GLN A 154 -13.83 11.01 9.62
N HIS A 155 -12.79 10.35 10.11
CA HIS A 155 -12.76 8.90 10.24
C HIS A 155 -13.80 8.36 11.24
N GLU A 156 -13.85 8.95 12.43
CA GLU A 156 -14.59 8.38 13.57
C GLU A 156 -16.11 8.59 13.53
N SER A 157 -16.60 9.54 12.78
CA SER A 157 -18.03 9.86 12.74
C SER A 157 -18.66 9.77 11.35
N GLY A 158 -17.86 9.45 10.34
CA GLY A 158 -18.32 9.36 8.96
C GLY A 158 -18.90 10.65 8.38
N GLY A 159 -18.78 11.78 9.09
CA GLY A 159 -19.30 13.08 8.65
C GLY A 159 -18.23 13.98 8.07
N TYR A 160 -18.65 14.95 7.24
CA TYR A 160 -17.79 16.03 6.77
C TYR A 160 -17.62 17.05 7.89
N ILE A 161 -16.38 17.47 8.12
CA ILE A 161 -16.04 18.50 9.11
C ILE A 161 -15.20 19.59 8.48
N GLU A 162 -15.34 20.80 9.02
CA GLU A 162 -14.46 21.91 8.72
C GLU A 162 -13.75 22.37 9.97
N GLY A 163 -12.49 22.77 9.84
CA GLY A 163 -11.70 23.25 10.96
C GLY A 163 -10.23 23.44 10.63
N TRP A 164 -9.45 23.70 11.67
CA TRP A 164 -8.06 24.10 11.54
C TRP A 164 -7.08 22.95 11.79
N VAL A 165 -6.08 22.85 10.93
CA VAL A 165 -4.92 21.95 11.09
C VAL A 165 -3.62 22.74 10.91
N PRO A 166 -2.50 22.34 11.56
CA PRO A 166 -1.22 23.00 11.34
C PRO A 166 -0.74 22.80 9.91
N MET A 167 -0.50 23.86 9.17
CA MET A 167 -0.07 23.82 7.77
C MET A 167 1.22 23.01 7.56
N LYS A 168 2.14 23.02 8.53
CA LYS A 168 3.38 22.24 8.51
C LYS A 168 3.15 20.71 8.47
N ARG A 169 1.94 20.25 8.73
CA ARG A 169 1.52 18.85 8.70
C ARG A 169 0.90 18.46 7.36
N LEU A 170 0.76 19.38 6.44
CA LEU A 170 0.15 19.13 5.14
C LEU A 170 1.21 18.94 4.06
N LYS A 171 0.93 18.05 3.12
CA LYS A 171 1.67 17.89 1.87
C LYS A 171 0.72 17.65 0.71
N THR A 172 1.15 18.02 -0.49
CA THR A 172 0.47 17.67 -1.74
C THR A 172 1.01 16.33 -2.24
N VAL A 173 0.11 15.47 -2.70
CA VAL A 173 0.41 14.17 -3.32
C VAL A 173 -0.24 14.15 -4.70
N THR A 174 0.52 13.77 -5.71
CA THR A 174 0.00 13.51 -7.06
C THR A 174 -0.41 12.03 -7.13
N PRO A 175 -1.66 11.71 -7.50
CA PRO A 175 -2.07 10.34 -7.75
C PRO A 175 -1.25 9.70 -8.88
N ASN A 176 -1.16 8.36 -8.88
CA ASN A 176 -0.61 7.67 -10.05
C ASN A 176 -1.53 7.88 -11.26
N SER A 177 -0.98 7.79 -12.45
CA SER A 177 -1.68 8.03 -13.71
C SER A 177 -2.28 6.78 -14.36
N ASP A 178 -2.16 5.61 -13.73
CA ASP A 178 -2.61 4.36 -14.33
C ASP A 178 -3.97 3.93 -13.81
N PHE A 179 -4.20 4.00 -12.50
CA PHE A 179 -5.41 3.47 -11.89
C PHE A 179 -6.17 4.50 -11.07
N GLY A 180 -7.49 4.30 -11.00
CA GLY A 180 -8.39 5.01 -10.09
C GLY A 180 -9.57 4.13 -9.70
N LEU A 181 -10.13 4.36 -8.52
CA LEU A 181 -11.23 3.58 -7.96
C LEU A 181 -12.35 4.50 -7.50
N VAL A 182 -13.60 4.10 -7.74
CA VAL A 182 -14.79 4.76 -7.17
C VAL A 182 -15.68 3.70 -6.51
N VAL A 183 -15.92 3.85 -5.25
CA VAL A 183 -16.83 3.02 -4.45
C VAL A 183 -18.13 3.76 -4.22
N ASP A 184 -19.26 3.13 -4.51
CA ASP A 184 -20.58 3.61 -4.14
C ASP A 184 -21.13 2.73 -3.00
N LYS A 185 -21.24 3.32 -1.82
CA LYS A 185 -21.78 2.66 -0.63
C LYS A 185 -23.26 2.33 -0.74
N GLN A 186 -24.02 3.04 -1.54
CA GLN A 186 -25.44 2.80 -1.72
C GLN A 186 -25.67 1.52 -2.55
N THR A 187 -25.01 1.41 -3.69
CA THR A 187 -25.20 0.28 -4.61
C THR A 187 -24.29 -0.90 -4.36
N GLN A 188 -23.34 -0.75 -3.43
CA GLN A 188 -22.29 -1.74 -3.13
C GLN A 188 -21.51 -2.13 -4.40
N ARG A 189 -21.12 -1.12 -5.18
CA ARG A 189 -20.36 -1.26 -6.41
C ARG A 189 -19.06 -0.50 -6.37
N MET A 190 -18.06 -1.00 -7.10
CA MET A 190 -16.80 -0.32 -7.29
C MET A 190 -16.44 -0.27 -8.77
N LYS A 191 -16.31 0.94 -9.33
CA LYS A 191 -15.72 1.16 -10.64
C LYS A 191 -14.20 1.10 -10.51
N VAL A 192 -13.56 0.40 -11.44
CA VAL A 192 -12.11 0.34 -11.61
C VAL A 192 -11.75 1.04 -12.91
N PHE A 193 -10.93 2.07 -12.81
CA PHE A 193 -10.41 2.82 -13.95
C PHE A 193 -8.97 2.44 -14.23
N TYR A 194 -8.66 2.33 -15.51
CA TYR A 194 -7.32 2.19 -16.02
C TYR A 194 -7.11 3.19 -17.16
N ARG A 195 -6.14 4.11 -16.99
CA ARG A 195 -5.75 5.14 -17.99
C ARG A 195 -6.94 5.83 -18.64
N GLY A 196 -7.87 6.36 -17.83
CA GLY A 196 -9.01 7.15 -18.27
C GLY A 196 -10.26 6.36 -18.65
N LYS A 197 -10.24 5.04 -18.62
CA LYS A 197 -11.39 4.19 -18.96
C LYS A 197 -11.85 3.36 -17.75
N CYS A 198 -13.15 3.31 -17.51
CA CYS A 198 -13.71 2.34 -16.59
C CYS A 198 -13.63 0.94 -17.22
N ILE A 199 -12.75 0.09 -16.68
CA ILE A 199 -12.52 -1.27 -17.21
C ILE A 199 -13.50 -2.28 -16.66
N THR A 200 -14.04 -2.05 -15.45
CA THR A 200 -15.06 -2.90 -14.85
C THR A 200 -15.78 -2.22 -13.71
N THR A 201 -16.92 -2.81 -13.32
CA THR A 201 -17.69 -2.46 -12.12
C THR A 201 -17.92 -3.71 -11.27
N LEU A 202 -17.18 -3.84 -10.19
CA LEU A 202 -17.24 -4.99 -9.28
C LEU A 202 -18.38 -4.86 -8.28
N THR A 203 -18.99 -5.97 -7.90
CA THR A 203 -19.84 -6.06 -6.72
C THR A 203 -18.96 -6.20 -5.49
N ILE A 204 -19.12 -5.35 -4.50
CA ILE A 204 -18.29 -5.27 -3.30
C ILE A 204 -19.11 -5.37 -2.02
N SER A 205 -18.44 -5.36 -0.88
CA SER A 205 -19.10 -5.18 0.43
C SER A 205 -18.35 -4.13 1.23
N THR A 206 -19.07 -3.11 1.71
CA THR A 206 -18.55 -2.05 2.57
C THR A 206 -18.94 -2.26 4.03
N GLY A 207 -18.52 -1.33 4.89
CA GLY A 207 -18.81 -1.36 6.32
C GLY A 207 -20.28 -1.19 6.66
N LEU A 208 -20.68 -1.85 7.74
CA LEU A 208 -22.04 -1.80 8.26
C LEU A 208 -22.25 -0.49 9.01
N ALA A 209 -23.16 0.35 8.55
CA ALA A 209 -23.56 1.54 9.28
C ALA A 209 -24.27 1.17 10.59
N GLY A 210 -23.66 1.51 11.71
CA GLY A 210 -24.29 1.35 13.02
C GLY A 210 -25.25 2.52 13.34
N LYS A 211 -25.96 2.41 14.45
CA LYS A 211 -26.85 3.49 14.96
C LYS A 211 -26.13 4.84 15.13
N ASN A 212 -24.83 4.82 15.33
CA ASN A 212 -23.98 5.99 15.53
C ASN A 212 -22.98 6.23 14.40
N ARG A 213 -23.04 5.55 13.27
CA ARG A 213 -22.14 5.62 12.10
C ARG A 213 -20.63 5.51 12.40
N LEU A 214 -20.23 5.21 13.65
CA LEU A 214 -18.91 5.56 14.15
C LEU A 214 -17.85 4.47 14.06
N ILE A 215 -18.21 3.21 14.11
CA ILE A 215 -17.20 2.17 14.41
C ILE A 215 -17.05 1.14 13.30
N ARG A 216 -18.00 1.03 12.40
CA ARG A 216 -18.05 -0.03 11.40
C ARG A 216 -18.44 0.44 10.01
N GLU A 217 -18.69 1.70 9.82
CA GLU A 217 -19.03 2.23 8.52
C GLU A 217 -17.74 2.53 7.72
N THR A 218 -17.75 2.20 6.43
CA THR A 218 -16.70 2.65 5.51
C THR A 218 -16.77 4.17 5.40
N ALA A 219 -15.69 4.86 5.76
CA ALA A 219 -15.59 6.32 5.67
C ALA A 219 -15.77 6.76 4.21
N ALA A 220 -16.61 7.78 4.00
CA ALA A 220 -16.73 8.45 2.71
C ALA A 220 -15.60 9.45 2.51
N GLY A 221 -15.35 9.86 1.27
CA GLY A 221 -14.38 10.88 0.94
C GLY A 221 -13.42 10.50 -0.18
N ALA A 222 -12.41 11.34 -0.35
CA ALA A 222 -11.33 11.14 -1.30
C ALA A 222 -10.11 10.60 -0.59
N PHE A 223 -9.55 9.51 -1.09
CA PHE A 223 -8.40 8.82 -0.51
C PHE A 223 -7.32 8.56 -1.55
N ILE A 224 -6.14 8.18 -1.05
CA ILE A 224 -5.01 7.69 -1.84
C ILE A 224 -4.54 6.39 -1.20
N THR A 225 -4.36 5.33 -1.98
CA THR A 225 -3.79 4.08 -1.47
C THR A 225 -2.33 4.28 -1.06
N VAL A 226 -1.92 3.72 0.08
CA VAL A 226 -0.60 4.02 0.68
C VAL A 226 0.32 2.83 0.81
N GLU A 227 -0.19 1.63 1.09
CA GLU A 227 0.65 0.44 1.26
C GLU A 227 -0.13 -0.86 1.08
N ARG A 228 0.58 -1.92 0.74
CA ARG A 228 0.09 -3.28 0.89
C ARG A 228 0.33 -3.75 2.31
N VAL A 229 -0.65 -4.43 2.86
CA VAL A 229 -0.61 -4.96 4.23
C VAL A 229 -0.50 -6.47 4.13
N SER A 230 0.33 -7.06 5.00
CA SER A 230 0.41 -8.52 5.12
C SER A 230 -0.96 -9.12 5.41
N ASP A 231 -1.14 -10.38 5.07
CA ASP A 231 -2.30 -11.14 5.46
C ASP A 231 -2.55 -11.03 6.96
N PHE A 232 -3.80 -10.93 7.34
CA PHE A 232 -4.19 -10.73 8.73
C PHE A 232 -5.40 -11.58 9.11
N GLU A 233 -5.59 -11.73 10.41
CA GLU A 233 -6.74 -12.43 10.98
C GLU A 233 -7.56 -11.44 11.81
N ASP A 234 -8.87 -11.48 11.63
CA ASP A 234 -9.84 -10.77 12.47
C ASP A 234 -11.11 -11.60 12.65
N SER A 235 -11.59 -11.68 13.90
CA SER A 235 -12.85 -12.35 14.25
C SER A 235 -12.94 -13.81 13.76
N GLY A 236 -11.79 -14.51 13.70
CA GLY A 236 -11.69 -15.91 13.27
C GLY A 236 -11.72 -16.12 11.75
N TYR A 237 -11.55 -15.07 10.99
CA TYR A 237 -11.37 -15.10 9.53
C TYR A 237 -9.99 -14.61 9.13
N HIS A 238 -9.41 -15.25 8.13
CA HIS A 238 -8.17 -14.82 7.48
C HIS A 238 -8.52 -13.95 6.26
N TYR A 239 -7.72 -12.91 6.05
CA TYR A 239 -7.85 -11.95 4.97
C TYR A 239 -6.53 -11.79 4.24
N GLU A 240 -6.60 -11.77 2.92
CA GLU A 240 -5.44 -11.65 2.03
C GLU A 240 -5.62 -10.46 1.07
N TYR A 241 -4.54 -10.10 0.38
CA TYR A 241 -4.53 -9.08 -0.67
C TYR A 241 -5.02 -7.72 -0.18
N ALA A 242 -4.52 -7.27 0.98
CA ALA A 242 -5.00 -6.07 1.63
C ALA A 242 -4.20 -4.82 1.20
N ILE A 243 -4.91 -3.77 0.78
CA ILE A 243 -4.36 -2.48 0.36
C ILE A 243 -4.95 -1.40 1.28
N ARG A 244 -4.09 -0.66 1.97
CA ARG A 244 -4.51 0.40 2.90
C ARG A 244 -4.92 1.66 2.17
N TYR A 245 -6.07 2.22 2.55
CA TYR A 245 -6.54 3.50 2.05
C TYR A 245 -6.98 4.49 3.12
N ASP A 246 -7.28 4.05 4.36
CA ASP A 246 -7.68 4.94 5.45
C ASP A 246 -7.38 4.31 6.82
N GLY A 247 -6.29 4.69 7.45
CA GLY A 247 -5.92 4.21 8.78
C GLY A 247 -5.95 2.69 8.91
N GLY A 248 -6.92 2.16 9.63
CA GLY A 248 -7.17 0.72 9.77
C GLY A 248 -7.98 0.10 8.63
N ASN A 249 -8.59 0.90 7.75
CA ASN A 249 -9.45 0.41 6.69
C ASN A 249 -8.66 0.03 5.44
N LEU A 250 -9.01 -1.11 4.87
CA LEU A 250 -8.30 -1.77 3.78
C LEU A 250 -9.28 -2.13 2.65
N ILE A 251 -8.79 -2.19 1.44
CA ILE A 251 -9.40 -2.96 0.34
C ILE A 251 -8.78 -4.34 0.40
N HIS A 252 -9.57 -5.41 0.49
CA HIS A 252 -9.05 -6.77 0.60
C HIS A 252 -10.08 -7.81 0.11
N GLN A 253 -9.63 -9.07 -0.03
CA GLN A 253 -10.56 -10.15 -0.39
C GLN A 253 -11.57 -10.44 0.73
N LEU A 254 -12.61 -11.20 0.40
CA LEU A 254 -13.48 -11.81 1.40
C LEU A 254 -12.68 -12.63 2.41
N GLY A 255 -13.11 -12.62 3.67
CA GLY A 255 -12.55 -13.47 4.70
C GLY A 255 -12.83 -14.95 4.47
N TYR A 256 -11.94 -15.82 4.93
CA TYR A 256 -12.15 -17.26 4.92
C TYR A 256 -11.81 -17.90 6.27
N LYS A 257 -12.44 -19.00 6.57
CA LYS A 257 -12.03 -19.86 7.68
C LYS A 257 -11.00 -20.87 7.18
N ALA A 258 -9.86 -20.94 7.86
CA ALA A 258 -8.86 -21.95 7.55
C ALA A 258 -9.34 -23.33 8.03
N GLN A 259 -9.54 -24.24 7.09
CA GLN A 259 -9.74 -25.66 7.36
C GLN A 259 -8.51 -26.39 6.84
N ARG A 260 -7.99 -27.39 7.57
CA ARG A 260 -6.73 -28.11 7.32
C ARG A 260 -6.11 -27.99 5.91
N THR A 261 -6.89 -28.11 4.84
CA THR A 261 -6.44 -28.08 3.44
C THR A 261 -7.26 -27.15 2.55
N LYS A 262 -8.23 -26.44 3.10
CA LYS A 262 -9.17 -25.61 2.32
C LYS A 262 -9.40 -24.26 2.97
N LYS A 263 -9.57 -23.25 2.14
CA LYS A 263 -10.08 -21.93 2.52
C LYS A 263 -11.59 -21.96 2.35
N ASP A 264 -12.32 -21.80 3.43
CA ASP A 264 -13.79 -21.81 3.42
C ASP A 264 -14.33 -20.38 3.42
N PHE A 265 -14.92 -19.97 2.32
CA PHE A 265 -15.50 -18.63 2.10
C PHE A 265 -17.03 -18.62 2.21
N SER A 266 -17.66 -19.76 2.48
CA SER A 266 -19.11 -19.93 2.40
C SER A 266 -19.92 -18.93 3.22
N ASP A 267 -19.39 -18.50 4.37
CA ASP A 267 -20.02 -17.50 5.24
C ASP A 267 -19.89 -16.07 4.72
N GLN A 268 -18.89 -15.81 3.86
CA GLN A 268 -18.53 -14.45 3.45
C GLN A 268 -18.98 -14.14 2.01
N GLU A 269 -19.07 -15.11 1.13
CA GLU A 269 -19.54 -14.89 -0.24
C GLU A 269 -20.95 -14.29 -0.32
N PRO A 270 -21.93 -14.68 0.52
CA PRO A 270 -23.25 -14.05 0.51
C PRO A 270 -23.28 -12.59 0.97
N VAL A 271 -22.19 -12.10 1.58
CA VAL A 271 -22.09 -10.71 2.04
C VAL A 271 -21.79 -9.74 0.88
N LEU A 272 -21.28 -10.23 -0.25
CA LEU A 272 -21.07 -9.38 -1.43
C LEU A 272 -22.39 -8.73 -1.90
N GLY A 273 -22.30 -7.44 -2.21
CA GLY A 273 -23.48 -6.64 -2.56
C GLY A 273 -24.24 -6.09 -1.37
N GLN A 274 -23.77 -6.34 -0.14
CA GLN A 274 -24.38 -5.86 1.10
C GLN A 274 -23.34 -5.16 1.98
N LYS A 275 -23.80 -4.26 2.85
CA LYS A 275 -22.96 -3.70 3.92
C LYS A 275 -22.74 -4.76 5.00
N GLY A 276 -21.51 -5.15 5.29
CA GLY A 276 -21.24 -6.25 6.22
C GLY A 276 -19.82 -6.27 6.80
N SER A 277 -18.95 -5.33 6.46
CA SER A 277 -17.60 -5.23 7.03
C SER A 277 -17.57 -4.29 8.26
N HIS A 278 -16.40 -4.16 8.86
CA HIS A 278 -16.12 -3.21 9.94
C HIS A 278 -15.44 -1.92 9.44
N GLY A 279 -15.65 -1.55 8.17
CA GLY A 279 -15.09 -0.35 7.55
C GLY A 279 -14.29 -0.64 6.29
N CYS A 280 -13.73 -1.84 6.15
CA CYS A 280 -13.01 -2.27 4.96
C CYS A 280 -13.92 -2.40 3.73
N VAL A 281 -13.33 -2.33 2.54
CA VAL A 281 -13.99 -2.65 1.27
C VAL A 281 -13.59 -4.07 0.86
N ARG A 282 -14.54 -4.99 0.86
CA ARG A 282 -14.32 -6.38 0.48
C ARG A 282 -14.57 -6.57 -1.00
N ILE A 283 -13.61 -7.16 -1.67
CA ILE A 283 -13.59 -7.38 -3.12
C ILE A 283 -13.82 -8.86 -3.41
N PRO A 284 -14.56 -9.21 -4.48
CA PRO A 284 -14.72 -10.59 -4.88
C PRO A 284 -13.39 -11.24 -5.25
N ARG A 285 -13.23 -12.51 -4.87
CA ARG A 285 -12.11 -13.36 -5.31
C ARG A 285 -12.34 -13.95 -6.70
N ALA A 286 -13.60 -14.12 -7.08
CA ALA A 286 -13.96 -14.57 -8.42
C ALA A 286 -13.55 -13.50 -9.44
N VAL A 287 -12.99 -13.95 -10.55
CA VAL A 287 -12.64 -13.10 -11.68
C VAL A 287 -13.92 -12.72 -12.41
N ASP A 288 -14.09 -11.46 -12.73
CA ASP A 288 -15.20 -11.02 -13.54
C ASP A 288 -14.97 -11.27 -15.05
N ALA A 289 -15.92 -10.89 -15.87
CA ALA A 289 -15.82 -11.07 -17.33
C ALA A 289 -14.66 -10.28 -17.97
N THR A 290 -14.08 -9.31 -17.26
CA THR A 290 -12.95 -8.47 -17.73
C THR A 290 -11.61 -8.94 -17.17
N GLY A 291 -11.59 -10.01 -16.38
CA GLY A 291 -10.38 -10.52 -15.75
C GLY A 291 -10.01 -9.87 -14.42
N VAL A 292 -10.86 -9.00 -13.88
CA VAL A 292 -10.57 -8.22 -12.66
C VAL A 292 -11.16 -8.91 -11.42
N ASN A 293 -10.34 -9.02 -10.38
CA ASN A 293 -10.74 -9.44 -9.04
C ASN A 293 -9.81 -8.81 -7.99
N VAL A 294 -9.89 -9.24 -6.74
CA VAL A 294 -9.01 -8.73 -5.67
C VAL A 294 -7.53 -9.00 -5.94
N TYR A 295 -7.18 -10.16 -6.50
CA TYR A 295 -5.79 -10.50 -6.82
C TYR A 295 -5.25 -9.62 -7.96
N TYR A 296 -6.05 -9.36 -8.99
CA TYR A 296 -5.71 -8.41 -10.03
C TYR A 296 -5.40 -7.02 -9.44
N LEU A 297 -6.28 -6.50 -8.59
CA LEU A 297 -6.04 -5.21 -7.94
C LEU A 297 -4.79 -5.23 -7.06
N TRP A 298 -4.56 -6.30 -6.31
CA TRP A 298 -3.36 -6.46 -5.49
C TRP A 298 -2.07 -6.40 -6.31
N THR A 299 -2.05 -7.04 -7.48
CA THR A 299 -0.85 -7.14 -8.32
C THR A 299 -0.60 -5.88 -9.16
N HIS A 300 -1.66 -5.24 -9.66
CA HIS A 300 -1.55 -4.17 -10.64
C HIS A 300 -1.78 -2.75 -10.07
N LEU A 301 -2.46 -2.61 -8.93
CA LEU A 301 -2.78 -1.30 -8.40
C LEU A 301 -1.55 -0.62 -7.80
N PRO A 302 -1.00 0.47 -8.38
CA PRO A 302 0.17 1.13 -7.84
C PRO A 302 -0.15 1.83 -6.51
N TYR A 303 0.89 2.10 -5.71
CA TYR A 303 0.75 3.06 -4.61
C TYR A 303 0.37 4.44 -5.16
N GLY A 304 -0.38 5.18 -4.38
CA GLY A 304 -0.87 6.48 -4.81
C GLY A 304 -2.10 6.43 -5.71
N THR A 305 -2.79 5.29 -5.82
CA THR A 305 -4.06 5.20 -6.55
C THR A 305 -5.13 6.03 -5.86
N ARG A 306 -5.79 6.91 -6.61
CA ARG A 306 -6.95 7.65 -6.15
C ARG A 306 -8.12 6.70 -5.90
N LEU A 307 -8.76 6.86 -4.73
CA LEU A 307 -9.99 6.17 -4.36
C LEU A 307 -11.02 7.20 -3.91
N PHE A 308 -12.16 7.26 -4.58
CA PHE A 308 -13.34 7.97 -4.09
C PHE A 308 -14.31 6.99 -3.47
N ILE A 309 -14.84 7.31 -2.29
CA ILE A 309 -15.90 6.56 -1.62
C ILE A 309 -17.10 7.49 -1.46
N LEU A 310 -18.15 7.25 -2.26
CA LEU A 310 -19.39 8.02 -2.24
C LEU A 310 -20.19 7.65 -0.99
N ASP A 311 -20.74 8.67 -0.33
CA ASP A 311 -21.51 8.48 0.89
C ASP A 311 -22.91 7.94 0.63
N ASP A 312 -23.47 7.29 1.63
CA ASP A 312 -24.87 6.88 1.71
C ASP A 312 -25.45 7.33 3.05
N PRO A 313 -25.74 8.63 3.24
CA PRO A 313 -26.15 9.17 4.55
C PRO A 313 -27.49 8.60 5.04
N GLU A 314 -28.33 8.12 4.12
CA GLU A 314 -29.62 7.50 4.46
C GLU A 314 -29.47 6.00 4.78
N ASN A 315 -28.24 5.47 4.66
CA ASN A 315 -27.94 4.05 4.85
C ASN A 315 -28.86 3.12 4.03
N ARG A 316 -29.14 3.53 2.80
CA ARG A 316 -29.94 2.74 1.87
C ARG A 316 -29.11 1.56 1.38
N THR A 317 -29.69 0.37 1.45
CA THR A 317 -29.05 -0.82 0.88
C THR A 317 -29.84 -1.27 -0.32
N LEU A 318 -29.28 -1.14 -1.51
CA LEU A 318 -29.76 -1.84 -2.69
C LEU A 318 -29.02 -3.16 -2.77
N GLN A 319 -29.74 -4.28 -2.89
CA GLN A 319 -29.10 -5.55 -3.20
C GLN A 319 -28.50 -5.46 -4.59
N ALA A 320 -27.19 -5.63 -4.68
CA ALA A 320 -26.56 -5.86 -5.97
C ALA A 320 -27.07 -7.17 -6.54
N ALA A 321 -27.19 -7.26 -7.87
CA ALA A 321 -27.51 -8.55 -8.50
C ALA A 321 -26.53 -9.62 -8.02
N ALA A 322 -27.05 -10.79 -7.66
CA ALA A 322 -26.24 -11.90 -7.19
C ALA A 322 -25.06 -12.14 -8.16
N VAL A 323 -23.86 -12.26 -7.61
CA VAL A 323 -22.70 -12.69 -8.39
C VAL A 323 -22.97 -14.13 -8.81
N SER A 324 -22.90 -14.42 -10.11
CA SER A 324 -23.15 -15.80 -10.58
C SER A 324 -22.11 -16.74 -9.96
N ASP A 325 -22.57 -17.87 -9.43
CA ASP A 325 -21.78 -18.87 -8.66
C ASP A 325 -20.67 -19.60 -9.43
N LYS A 326 -20.26 -19.12 -10.59
CA LYS A 326 -19.17 -19.75 -11.33
C LYS A 326 -17.83 -19.26 -10.81
N VAL A 327 -17.38 -19.86 -9.73
CA VAL A 327 -15.99 -19.82 -9.28
C VAL A 327 -15.14 -20.54 -10.33
N GLN A 328 -14.38 -19.80 -11.12
CA GLN A 328 -13.36 -20.40 -11.97
C GLN A 328 -12.12 -20.68 -11.10
N ALA A 329 -11.73 -21.95 -11.02
CA ALA A 329 -10.68 -22.44 -10.12
C ALA A 329 -9.25 -22.01 -10.54
N ASP A 330 -9.04 -21.55 -11.77
CA ASP A 330 -7.72 -21.16 -12.27
C ASP A 330 -7.76 -19.72 -12.76
N VAL A 331 -7.12 -18.84 -12.00
CA VAL A 331 -6.86 -17.46 -12.41
C VAL A 331 -5.59 -17.45 -13.24
N THR A 332 -5.73 -17.58 -14.55
CA THR A 332 -4.68 -17.08 -15.46
C THR A 332 -4.76 -15.55 -15.44
N ALA A 333 -3.64 -14.90 -15.17
CA ALA A 333 -3.56 -13.44 -15.27
C ALA A 333 -4.07 -12.99 -16.64
N PRO A 334 -4.82 -11.87 -16.73
CA PRO A 334 -5.21 -11.33 -18.02
C PRO A 334 -3.98 -11.08 -18.87
N THR A 335 -3.94 -11.67 -20.05
CA THR A 335 -2.83 -11.51 -21.00
C THR A 335 -2.85 -10.16 -21.73
N ASP A 336 -3.89 -9.37 -21.54
CA ASP A 336 -4.07 -8.09 -22.21
C ASP A 336 -3.97 -6.92 -21.23
N VAL A 337 -2.77 -6.70 -20.69
CA VAL A 337 -2.36 -5.33 -20.36
C VAL A 337 -2.27 -4.60 -21.72
N PRO A 338 -2.95 -3.47 -21.93
CA PRO A 338 -2.82 -2.74 -23.19
C PRO A 338 -1.35 -2.54 -23.50
N ALA A 339 -0.91 -2.92 -24.69
CA ALA A 339 0.49 -2.77 -25.08
C ALA A 339 0.90 -1.30 -24.90
N LEU A 340 2.04 -1.08 -24.28
CA LEU A 340 2.66 0.23 -24.16
C LEU A 340 2.84 0.86 -25.56
N SER A 341 2.80 2.18 -25.66
CA SER A 341 3.13 2.86 -26.91
C SER A 341 4.56 2.53 -27.33
N ALA A 342 4.85 2.57 -28.63
CA ALA A 342 6.15 2.19 -29.19
C ALA A 342 7.37 2.98 -28.63
N ASP A 343 7.12 4.06 -27.89
CA ASP A 343 8.14 4.93 -27.29
C ASP A 343 8.34 4.70 -25.78
N GLU A 344 7.65 3.75 -25.16
CA GLU A 344 7.80 3.43 -23.74
C GLU A 344 8.57 2.12 -23.57
N THR A 345 9.69 2.17 -22.83
CA THR A 345 10.41 0.98 -22.38
C THR A 345 10.03 0.69 -20.93
N GLU A 346 9.35 -0.41 -20.71
CA GLU A 346 9.07 -0.92 -19.37
C GLU A 346 10.13 -1.96 -19.01
N LEU A 347 10.72 -1.82 -17.83
CA LEU A 347 11.58 -2.83 -17.24
C LEU A 347 10.86 -3.43 -16.04
N VAL A 348 10.50 -4.68 -16.12
CA VAL A 348 9.83 -5.42 -15.04
C VAL A 348 10.87 -6.11 -14.18
N LEU A 349 11.00 -5.67 -12.93
CA LEU A 349 11.90 -6.25 -11.93
C LEU A 349 11.09 -6.97 -10.85
N THR A 350 11.34 -8.26 -10.70
CA THR A 350 10.80 -9.04 -9.58
C THR A 350 11.82 -9.07 -8.44
N LEU A 351 11.42 -8.58 -7.27
CA LEU A 351 12.22 -8.60 -6.06
C LEU A 351 11.59 -9.57 -5.05
N GLY A 352 12.18 -10.75 -4.91
CA GLY A 352 11.78 -11.73 -3.92
C GLY A 352 12.50 -11.50 -2.59
N GLY A 353 11.88 -11.97 -1.50
CA GLY A 353 12.50 -12.01 -0.19
C GLY A 353 13.40 -13.23 -0.01
N ASP A 354 13.55 -13.68 1.24
CA ASP A 354 14.36 -14.83 1.59
C ASP A 354 13.73 -16.12 1.05
N ALA A 355 14.47 -16.82 0.19
CA ALA A 355 14.12 -18.15 -0.31
C ALA A 355 14.97 -19.20 0.41
N VAL A 356 14.32 -20.11 1.13
CA VAL A 356 14.97 -21.24 1.80
C VAL A 356 14.67 -22.52 1.01
N LEU A 357 15.64 -23.01 0.27
CA LEU A 357 15.54 -24.26 -0.52
C LEU A 357 16.16 -25.45 0.22
N GLY A 358 15.96 -25.53 1.52
CA GLY A 358 16.50 -26.62 2.30
C GLY A 358 15.74 -26.84 3.59
N THR A 359 15.99 -28.01 4.20
CA THR A 359 15.44 -28.34 5.51
C THR A 359 16.50 -29.00 6.37
N ARG A 360 16.25 -29.11 7.66
CA ARG A 360 17.14 -29.80 8.59
C ARG A 360 17.08 -31.31 8.34
N GLU A 361 18.22 -31.98 8.48
CA GLU A 361 18.39 -33.41 8.19
C GLU A 361 17.35 -34.31 8.87
N TYR A 362 16.93 -34.01 10.10
CA TYR A 362 15.93 -34.79 10.81
C TYR A 362 14.51 -34.68 10.27
N TRP A 363 14.24 -33.74 9.33
CA TRP A 363 12.96 -33.60 8.66
C TRP A 363 12.95 -34.14 7.23
N TRP A 364 14.03 -34.73 6.74
CA TRP A 364 14.12 -35.20 5.37
C TRP A 364 13.10 -36.28 5.02
N ASN A 365 12.66 -37.07 6.00
CA ASN A 365 11.65 -38.12 5.82
C ASN A 365 10.24 -37.66 6.25
N ASP A 366 10.05 -36.40 6.58
CA ASP A 366 8.74 -35.85 6.90
C ASP A 366 7.91 -35.79 5.60
N PRO A 367 6.66 -36.31 5.59
CA PRO A 367 5.80 -36.25 4.40
C PRO A 367 5.58 -34.81 3.86
N ASP A 368 5.63 -33.82 4.74
CA ASP A 368 5.44 -32.41 4.41
C ASP A 368 6.76 -31.64 4.26
N SER A 369 7.87 -32.34 4.14
CA SER A 369 9.17 -31.70 3.94
C SER A 369 9.44 -31.33 2.48
N LEU A 370 10.26 -30.30 2.27
CA LEU A 370 10.69 -29.91 0.93
C LEU A 370 11.33 -31.05 0.15
N PRO A 371 12.25 -31.88 0.70
CA PRO A 371 12.80 -33.03 -0.01
C PRO A 371 11.75 -34.01 -0.49
N THR A 372 10.69 -34.27 0.28
CA THR A 372 9.60 -35.14 -0.12
C THR A 372 8.85 -34.56 -1.32
N TYR A 373 8.53 -33.25 -1.30
CA TYR A 373 7.91 -32.57 -2.42
C TYR A 373 8.80 -32.51 -3.66
N LEU A 374 10.10 -32.28 -3.51
CA LEU A 374 11.05 -32.31 -4.63
C LEU A 374 11.13 -33.68 -5.28
N ASN A 375 11.13 -34.76 -4.48
CA ASN A 375 11.13 -36.13 -4.99
C ASN A 375 9.81 -36.48 -5.72
N GLN A 376 8.69 -35.95 -5.26
CA GLN A 376 7.37 -36.22 -5.82
C GLN A 376 7.07 -35.37 -7.07
N TYR A 377 7.45 -34.09 -7.07
CA TYR A 377 7.03 -33.10 -8.07
C TYR A 377 8.19 -32.52 -8.89
N GLY A 378 9.42 -32.88 -8.58
CA GLY A 378 10.62 -32.42 -9.28
C GLY A 378 11.21 -31.13 -8.72
N MET A 379 12.41 -30.79 -9.16
CA MET A 379 13.22 -29.67 -8.66
C MET A 379 12.61 -28.28 -8.96
N ALA A 380 11.74 -28.18 -9.94
CA ALA A 380 11.06 -26.93 -10.28
C ALA A 380 9.86 -26.62 -9.35
N TYR A 381 9.42 -27.59 -8.54
CA TYR A 381 8.24 -27.46 -7.69
C TYR A 381 8.23 -26.21 -6.78
N PRO A 382 9.31 -25.81 -6.08
CA PRO A 382 9.31 -24.65 -5.23
C PRO A 382 8.97 -23.35 -5.93
N PHE A 383 9.20 -23.28 -7.23
CA PHE A 383 8.97 -22.11 -8.07
C PHE A 383 7.72 -22.23 -8.95
N SER A 384 7.04 -23.38 -8.92
CA SER A 384 5.90 -23.65 -9.81
C SER A 384 4.75 -22.64 -9.67
N GLY A 385 4.50 -22.17 -8.43
CA GLY A 385 3.49 -21.13 -8.16
C GLY A 385 3.90 -19.72 -8.60
N MET A 386 5.17 -19.51 -8.95
CA MET A 386 5.72 -18.23 -9.35
C MET A 386 6.20 -18.20 -10.80
N GLN A 387 6.08 -19.31 -11.49
CA GLN A 387 6.59 -19.48 -12.86
C GLN A 387 6.02 -18.44 -13.83
N SER A 388 4.73 -18.13 -13.70
CA SER A 388 4.10 -17.09 -14.54
C SER A 388 4.63 -15.69 -14.24
N LEU A 389 5.00 -15.41 -12.99
CA LEU A 389 5.60 -14.14 -12.60
C LEU A 389 7.00 -14.00 -13.20
N PHE A 390 7.86 -15.01 -13.03
CA PHE A 390 9.24 -15.02 -13.54
C PHE A 390 9.32 -15.10 -15.06
N ALA A 391 8.28 -15.60 -15.73
CA ALA A 391 8.24 -15.70 -17.19
C ALA A 391 7.95 -14.36 -17.89
N HIS A 392 7.58 -13.34 -17.15
CA HIS A 392 7.16 -12.03 -17.69
C HIS A 392 7.96 -10.86 -17.12
N ASP A 393 8.99 -11.13 -16.32
CA ASP A 393 9.90 -10.10 -15.86
C ASP A 393 11.21 -10.09 -16.66
N ASP A 394 11.87 -8.96 -16.67
CA ASP A 394 13.19 -8.81 -17.32
C ASP A 394 14.31 -9.26 -16.39
N MET A 395 14.07 -9.25 -15.07
CA MET A 395 15.04 -9.69 -14.09
C MET A 395 14.38 -10.00 -12.74
N THR A 396 14.70 -11.17 -12.19
CA THR A 396 14.30 -11.58 -10.85
C THR A 396 15.48 -11.53 -9.86
N PHE A 397 15.27 -10.94 -8.70
CA PHE A 397 16.22 -10.96 -7.58
C PHE A 397 15.60 -11.69 -6.40
N ILE A 398 16.25 -12.74 -5.91
CA ILE A 398 15.87 -13.44 -4.68
C ILE A 398 17.05 -13.55 -3.73
N ASN A 399 16.80 -13.46 -2.43
CA ASN A 399 17.82 -13.76 -1.42
C ASN A 399 17.75 -15.26 -1.10
N LEU A 400 18.75 -16.05 -1.55
CA LEU A 400 18.82 -17.46 -1.24
C LEU A 400 19.47 -17.69 0.14
N GLU A 401 18.66 -18.05 1.13
CA GLU A 401 19.11 -18.34 2.49
C GLU A 401 19.38 -19.83 2.69
N CYS A 402 20.22 -20.42 1.88
CA CYS A 402 20.68 -21.81 2.07
C CYS A 402 22.14 -21.99 1.66
N ALA A 403 22.78 -23.06 2.14
CA ALA A 403 24.09 -23.46 1.68
C ALA A 403 23.91 -24.31 0.41
N LEU A 404 24.48 -23.87 -0.70
CA LEU A 404 24.59 -24.69 -1.90
C LEU A 404 25.86 -25.54 -1.80
N LYS A 405 25.70 -26.86 -1.67
CA LYS A 405 26.77 -27.82 -1.62
C LYS A 405 26.40 -29.04 -2.43
N ASP A 406 27.36 -29.56 -3.15
CA ASP A 406 27.25 -30.78 -3.97
C ASP A 406 27.81 -32.03 -3.25
N ASP A 407 28.47 -31.87 -2.10
CA ASP A 407 29.13 -32.97 -1.36
C ASP A 407 28.23 -33.63 -0.29
N GLY A 408 26.99 -33.19 -0.11
CA GLY A 408 26.04 -33.74 0.85
C GLY A 408 26.42 -33.58 2.32
N LYS A 409 27.51 -32.87 2.64
CA LYS A 409 27.94 -32.64 4.03
C LYS A 409 27.45 -31.29 4.54
N GLY A 410 26.70 -31.31 5.64
CA GLY A 410 26.22 -30.10 6.28
C GLY A 410 27.35 -29.11 6.59
N GLY A 411 27.17 -27.87 6.20
CA GLY A 411 28.11 -26.78 6.47
C GLY A 411 27.42 -25.62 7.17
N ASN A 412 28.20 -24.78 7.84
CA ASN A 412 27.69 -23.52 8.37
C ASN A 412 27.24 -22.65 7.19
N ALA A 413 25.94 -22.36 7.12
CA ALA A 413 25.37 -21.52 6.09
C ALA A 413 26.01 -20.12 6.17
N ARG A 414 26.71 -19.72 5.11
CA ARG A 414 27.00 -18.30 4.86
C ARG A 414 25.93 -17.80 3.90
N LYS A 415 25.27 -16.71 4.27
CA LYS A 415 24.32 -16.02 3.39
C LYS A 415 25.03 -15.61 2.11
N GLY A 416 24.51 -16.01 0.98
CA GLY A 416 24.96 -15.59 -0.35
C GLY A 416 23.83 -14.98 -1.13
N ILE A 417 24.14 -13.99 -1.94
CA ILE A 417 23.21 -13.46 -2.96
C ILE A 417 23.53 -14.21 -4.24
N VAL A 418 22.54 -14.92 -4.79
CA VAL A 418 22.67 -15.60 -6.08
C VAL A 418 21.89 -14.79 -7.11
N TRP A 419 22.54 -14.45 -8.19
CA TRP A 419 21.94 -13.85 -9.36
C TRP A 419 21.51 -14.99 -10.29
N VAL A 420 20.24 -15.00 -10.64
CA VAL A 420 19.74 -15.91 -11.69
C VAL A 420 19.27 -15.02 -12.84
N ALA A 421 19.93 -15.14 -13.98
CA ALA A 421 19.53 -14.51 -15.23
C ALA A 421 18.64 -15.44 -16.03
#